data_629b4674acdf7688cc9db093116e24d0
#
_entry.id   629b4674acdf7688cc9db093116e24d0
#
_cell.length_a   1.000
_cell.length_b   1.000
_cell.length_c   1.000
_cell.angle_alpha   90.00
_cell.angle_beta   90.00
_cell.angle_gamma   90.00
#
_symmetry.space_group_name_H-M   'P 1'
#
loop_
_entity.id
_entity.type
_entity.pdbx_description
1 polymer ?
#
loop_
_entity_poly.entity_id
_entity_poly.type
_entity_poly.pdbx_seq_one_letter_code
_entity_poly.pdbx_strand_id
1 'polypeptide(L)'
;MNLIEKINAISEEAKNKFKPDLVRYGKNFRAISESAVLDVLSPLLKKYNLAYSIEIKSSEMHLETIKAGSDNNGNAIEQLLFVANCVVELRVGDGDFEFIPQYESPTNIPFITFEGWGSGVDYGDKATGKAITAAVKYALFKGFRLQYSDDPDAEESKPIETVQDVAPEKATELPVSEKMLSYIKGLCADLQISDEDFKKSYGFLPYDVKMPMKTARRAIEELKEKKKLPF
;
A
#
# COMPACT_ATOMS: atom_id res chain seq x y z
N MET A 1 -25.62 18.79 22.45
CA MET A 1 -24.42 17.95 22.72
C MET A 1 -23.20 18.84 22.61
N ASN A 2 -22.30 18.76 23.58
CA ASN A 2 -21.01 19.41 23.45
C ASN A 2 -20.07 18.61 22.54
N LEU A 3 -18.92 19.18 22.17
CA LEU A 3 -17.98 18.55 21.22
C LEU A 3 -17.53 17.14 21.66
N ILE A 4 -17.26 16.94 22.94
CA ILE A 4 -16.84 15.64 23.50
C ILE A 4 -17.97 14.61 23.37
N GLU A 5 -19.22 15.03 23.70
CA GLU A 5 -20.39 14.17 23.56
C GLU A 5 -20.65 13.75 22.11
N LYS A 6 -20.44 14.66 21.13
CA LYS A 6 -20.54 14.39 19.70
C LYS A 6 -19.48 13.35 19.27
N ILE A 7 -18.23 13.52 19.70
CA ILE A 7 -17.12 12.57 19.39
C ILE A 7 -17.43 11.19 19.99
N ASN A 8 -17.90 11.13 21.24
CA ASN A 8 -18.28 9.87 21.87
C ASN A 8 -19.44 9.17 21.12
N ALA A 9 -20.45 9.94 20.69
CA ALA A 9 -21.56 9.40 19.91
C ALA A 9 -21.09 8.83 18.55
N ILE A 10 -20.16 9.51 17.88
CA ILE A 10 -19.52 9.00 16.65
C ILE A 10 -18.78 7.70 16.94
N SER A 11 -18.00 7.64 18.02
CA SER A 11 -17.27 6.44 18.41
C SER A 11 -18.21 5.23 18.58
N GLU A 12 -19.30 5.40 19.30
CA GLU A 12 -20.28 4.32 19.52
C GLU A 12 -21.00 3.91 18.23
N GLU A 13 -21.39 4.86 17.39
CA GLU A 13 -22.06 4.54 16.11
C GLU A 13 -21.10 3.93 15.07
N ALA A 14 -19.82 4.23 15.14
CA ALA A 14 -18.79 3.66 14.26
C ALA A 14 -18.34 2.26 14.69
N LYS A 15 -18.68 1.85 15.92
CA LYS A 15 -18.27 0.57 16.49
C LYS A 15 -18.65 -0.61 15.58
N ASN A 16 -17.68 -1.47 15.32
CA ASN A 16 -17.83 -2.66 14.46
C ASN A 16 -18.19 -2.38 12.97
N LYS A 17 -18.12 -1.12 12.51
CA LYS A 17 -18.37 -0.80 11.10
C LYS A 17 -17.12 -0.91 10.22
N PHE A 18 -15.93 -0.92 10.81
CA PHE A 18 -14.68 -1.03 10.09
C PHE A 18 -14.36 -2.48 9.74
N LYS A 19 -14.13 -2.72 8.46
CA LYS A 19 -13.68 -4.01 7.95
C LYS A 19 -12.39 -3.80 7.15
N PRO A 20 -11.39 -4.68 7.33
CA PRO A 20 -10.20 -4.63 6.49
C PRO A 20 -10.57 -4.77 5.02
N ASP A 21 -10.13 -3.82 4.21
CA ASP A 21 -10.35 -3.76 2.76
C ASP A 21 -9.06 -3.95 1.95
N LEU A 22 -7.91 -3.87 2.62
CA LEU A 22 -6.61 -4.10 2.02
C LEU A 22 -6.08 -5.48 2.40
N VAL A 23 -5.81 -6.31 1.38
CA VAL A 23 -5.18 -7.62 1.53
C VAL A 23 -3.86 -7.61 0.76
N ARG A 24 -2.74 -7.87 1.44
CA ARG A 24 -1.45 -8.10 0.76
C ARG A 24 -1.34 -9.57 0.38
N TYR A 25 -1.17 -9.83 -0.92
CA TYR A 25 -0.90 -11.17 -1.43
C TYR A 25 0.38 -11.74 -0.79
N GLY A 26 0.27 -12.98 -0.29
CA GLY A 26 1.40 -13.74 0.28
C GLY A 26 1.70 -13.51 1.76
N LYS A 27 0.99 -12.61 2.43
CA LYS A 27 1.00 -12.45 3.89
C LYS A 27 -0.45 -12.25 4.34
N ASN A 28 -0.84 -12.85 5.46
CA ASN A 28 -2.17 -12.64 6.08
C ASN A 28 -2.30 -11.23 6.66
N PHE A 29 -1.81 -10.23 5.92
CA PHE A 29 -1.86 -8.84 6.34
C PHE A 29 -3.18 -8.24 5.87
N ARG A 30 -4.01 -7.87 6.82
CA ARG A 30 -5.25 -7.14 6.60
C ARG A 30 -5.08 -5.73 7.13
N ALA A 31 -5.44 -4.73 6.34
CA ALA A 31 -5.39 -3.34 6.75
C ALA A 31 -6.66 -2.61 6.31
N ILE A 32 -6.94 -1.51 6.96
CA ILE A 32 -8.03 -0.60 6.60
C ILE A 32 -7.42 0.56 5.83
N SER A 33 -7.97 0.86 4.65
CA SER A 33 -7.58 2.03 3.86
C SER A 33 -8.10 3.32 4.50
N GLU A 34 -7.51 4.45 4.15
CA GLU A 34 -8.04 5.77 4.50
C GLU A 34 -9.46 5.97 3.93
N SER A 35 -9.69 5.49 2.71
CA SER A 35 -11.02 5.54 2.08
C SER A 35 -12.07 4.83 2.91
N ALA A 36 -11.80 3.61 3.37
CA ALA A 36 -12.74 2.87 4.21
C ALA A 36 -13.02 3.57 5.55
N VAL A 37 -12.02 4.28 6.11
CA VAL A 37 -12.24 5.11 7.31
C VAL A 37 -13.18 6.27 7.01
N LEU A 38 -12.94 6.98 5.91
CA LEU A 38 -13.73 8.14 5.52
C LEU A 38 -15.16 7.75 5.11
N ASP A 39 -15.37 6.60 4.49
CA ASP A 39 -16.69 6.09 4.12
C ASP A 39 -17.61 5.89 5.35
N VAL A 40 -17.05 5.47 6.47
CA VAL A 40 -17.76 5.32 7.73
C VAL A 40 -17.88 6.65 8.47
N LEU A 41 -16.80 7.43 8.50
CA LEU A 41 -16.70 8.62 9.35
C LEU A 41 -17.41 9.83 8.76
N SER A 42 -17.34 10.07 7.43
CA SER A 42 -17.92 11.25 6.77
C SER A 42 -19.42 11.42 7.02
N PRO A 43 -20.26 10.38 6.89
CA PRO A 43 -21.69 10.53 7.18
C PRO A 43 -21.96 10.82 8.67
N LEU A 44 -21.12 10.31 9.58
CA LEU A 44 -21.25 10.57 11.01
C LEU A 44 -20.82 12.01 11.35
N LEU A 45 -19.73 12.49 10.78
CA LEU A 45 -19.31 13.89 10.93
C LEU A 45 -20.41 14.84 10.48
N LYS A 46 -21.00 14.58 9.32
CA LYS A 46 -22.14 15.35 8.81
C LYS A 46 -23.34 15.29 9.76
N LYS A 47 -23.69 14.10 10.27
CA LYS A 47 -24.82 13.92 11.21
C LYS A 47 -24.66 14.72 12.49
N TYR A 48 -23.44 14.77 13.03
CA TYR A 48 -23.12 15.46 14.28
C TYR A 48 -22.64 16.90 14.08
N ASN A 49 -22.66 17.40 12.84
CA ASN A 49 -22.18 18.72 12.48
C ASN A 49 -20.76 18.99 12.99
N LEU A 50 -19.83 18.08 12.69
CA LEU A 50 -18.41 18.23 13.00
C LEU A 50 -17.62 18.41 11.72
N ALA A 51 -16.59 19.25 11.81
CA ALA A 51 -15.57 19.40 10.80
C ALA A 51 -14.18 19.12 11.37
N TYR A 52 -13.23 18.76 10.53
CA TYR A 52 -11.84 18.65 10.93
C TYR A 52 -10.91 19.29 9.91
N SER A 53 -9.76 19.71 10.37
CA SER A 53 -8.63 20.12 9.56
C SER A 53 -7.40 19.31 9.93
N ILE A 54 -6.45 19.22 8.97
CA ILE A 54 -5.20 18.50 9.16
C ILE A 54 -4.06 19.47 8.88
N GLU A 55 -3.10 19.50 9.78
CA GLU A 55 -1.85 20.23 9.64
C GLU A 55 -0.67 19.24 9.70
N ILE A 56 0.26 19.32 8.75
CA ILE A 56 1.50 18.55 8.79
C ILE A 56 2.46 19.28 9.72
N LYS A 57 2.79 18.69 10.85
CA LYS A 57 3.71 19.25 11.86
C LYS A 57 5.16 18.98 11.51
N SER A 58 5.45 17.79 11.02
CA SER A 58 6.77 17.42 10.54
C SER A 58 6.68 16.34 9.47
N SER A 59 7.62 16.38 8.54
CA SER A 59 7.80 15.33 7.55
C SER A 59 9.30 15.20 7.28
N GLU A 60 9.83 14.02 7.49
CA GLU A 60 11.23 13.68 7.27
C GLU A 60 11.31 12.51 6.30
N MET A 61 12.29 12.56 5.40
CA MET A 61 12.54 11.48 4.45
C MET A 61 14.04 11.19 4.43
N HIS A 62 14.40 9.93 4.47
CA HIS A 62 15.78 9.47 4.32
C HIS A 62 15.84 8.28 3.36
N LEU A 63 17.03 8.03 2.86
CA LEU A 63 17.33 6.91 1.99
C LEU A 63 18.01 5.81 2.80
N GLU A 64 17.52 4.59 2.61
CA GLU A 64 18.17 3.39 3.13
C GLU A 64 18.60 2.49 1.97
N THR A 65 19.74 1.83 2.15
CA THR A 65 20.21 0.80 1.21
C THR A 65 19.89 -0.56 1.80
N ILE A 66 19.11 -1.34 1.08
CA ILE A 66 18.78 -2.70 1.48
C ILE A 66 19.37 -3.72 0.51
N LYS A 67 19.73 -4.90 1.01
CA LYS A 67 20.12 -6.03 0.17
C LYS A 67 18.86 -6.67 -0.40
N ALA A 68 18.67 -6.58 -1.71
CA ALA A 68 17.49 -7.10 -2.40
C ALA A 68 17.67 -8.52 -2.96
N GLY A 69 18.80 -9.13 -2.74
CA GLY A 69 19.16 -10.46 -3.23
C GLY A 69 20.62 -10.54 -3.70
N SER A 70 20.94 -11.53 -4.49
CA SER A 70 22.24 -11.67 -5.14
C SER A 70 22.07 -11.82 -6.65
N ASP A 71 23.04 -11.32 -7.40
CA ASP A 71 23.14 -11.53 -8.84
C ASP A 71 23.54 -12.98 -9.17
N ASN A 72 23.62 -13.30 -10.45
CA ASN A 72 24.02 -14.63 -10.91
C ASN A 72 25.48 -15.00 -10.54
N ASN A 73 26.28 -14.02 -10.10
CA ASN A 73 27.68 -14.18 -9.71
C ASN A 73 27.85 -14.22 -8.18
N GLY A 74 26.73 -14.15 -7.41
CA GLY A 74 26.74 -14.14 -5.95
C GLY A 74 26.98 -12.78 -5.32
N ASN A 75 27.05 -11.68 -6.10
CA ASN A 75 27.20 -10.34 -5.55
C ASN A 75 25.87 -9.84 -5.01
N ALA A 76 25.88 -9.17 -3.87
CA ALA A 76 24.67 -8.57 -3.30
C ALA A 76 24.10 -7.49 -4.24
N ILE A 77 22.83 -7.59 -4.56
CA ILE A 77 22.10 -6.53 -5.25
C ILE A 77 21.61 -5.56 -4.18
N GLU A 78 22.12 -4.33 -4.23
CA GLU A 78 21.68 -3.26 -3.37
C GLU A 78 20.53 -2.49 -4.03
N GLN A 79 19.52 -2.16 -3.24
CA GLN A 79 18.38 -1.39 -3.68
C GLN A 79 18.13 -0.22 -2.73
N LEU A 80 17.90 0.96 -3.30
CA LEU A 80 17.54 2.15 -2.53
C LEU A 80 16.08 2.10 -2.12
N LEU A 81 15.83 2.44 -0.88
CA LEU A 81 14.53 2.48 -0.25
C LEU A 81 14.33 3.85 0.37
N PHE A 82 13.27 4.54 -0.04
CA PHE A 82 12.86 5.79 0.58
C PHE A 82 12.01 5.48 1.81
N VAL A 83 12.41 5.97 2.96
CA VAL A 83 11.68 5.88 4.21
C VAL A 83 11.26 7.29 4.61
N ALA A 84 9.98 7.51 4.77
CA ALA A 84 9.42 8.78 5.21
C ALA A 84 8.67 8.61 6.53
N ASN A 85 8.82 9.58 7.43
CA ASN A 85 8.06 9.70 8.65
C ASN A 85 7.29 11.02 8.62
N CYS A 86 6.06 11.00 9.11
CA CYS A 86 5.21 12.18 9.13
C CYS A 86 4.44 12.25 10.44
N VAL A 87 4.32 13.46 10.98
CA VAL A 87 3.44 13.78 12.11
C VAL A 87 2.39 14.77 11.62
N VAL A 88 1.13 14.45 11.86
CA VAL A 88 0.01 15.34 11.56
C VAL A 88 -0.73 15.70 12.84
N GLU A 89 -1.28 16.90 12.85
CA GLU A 89 -2.23 17.37 13.84
C GLU A 89 -3.61 17.41 13.21
N LEU A 90 -4.55 16.70 13.80
CA LEU A 90 -5.98 16.72 13.48
C LEU A 90 -6.69 17.62 14.47
N ARG A 91 -7.33 18.68 13.99
CA ARG A 91 -8.19 19.56 14.77
C ARG A 91 -9.65 19.28 14.44
N VAL A 92 -10.44 18.94 15.45
CA VAL A 92 -11.87 18.65 15.30
C VAL A 92 -12.66 19.72 16.03
N GLY A 93 -13.62 20.33 15.35
CA GLY A 93 -14.51 21.36 15.90
C GLY A 93 -15.94 21.24 15.41
N ASP A 94 -16.84 22.07 15.96
CA ASP A 94 -18.20 22.17 15.45
C ASP A 94 -18.22 22.72 14.02
N GLY A 95 -19.09 22.16 13.16
CA GLY A 95 -19.16 22.51 11.73
C GLY A 95 -19.79 23.88 11.43
N ASP A 96 -20.36 24.55 12.44
CA ASP A 96 -20.79 25.95 12.33
C ASP A 96 -19.60 26.92 12.34
N PHE A 97 -18.40 26.36 12.32
CA PHE A 97 -17.15 27.08 12.28
C PHE A 97 -16.90 27.69 10.93
N GLU A 98 -16.99 29.01 10.79
CA GLU A 98 -16.42 29.72 9.66
C GLU A 98 -14.88 29.62 9.74
N PHE A 99 -14.27 29.05 8.72
CA PHE A 99 -12.81 28.99 8.57
C PHE A 99 -12.30 30.43 8.35
N ILE A 100 -11.97 31.10 9.44
CA ILE A 100 -11.35 32.43 9.37
C ILE A 100 -9.88 32.25 9.01
N PRO A 101 -9.40 32.86 7.91
CA PRO A 101 -8.00 32.80 7.55
C PRO A 101 -7.12 33.31 8.69
N GLN A 102 -5.98 32.74 8.82
CA GLN A 102 -4.90 32.72 9.81
C GLN A 102 -4.53 33.97 10.64
N TYR A 103 -5.21 35.10 10.49
CA TYR A 103 -4.76 36.38 11.10
C TYR A 103 -5.49 36.81 12.37
N GLU A 104 -6.58 36.19 12.71
CA GLU A 104 -7.24 36.43 13.99
C GLU A 104 -7.73 35.09 14.54
N SER A 105 -6.99 34.50 15.47
CA SER A 105 -7.47 33.35 16.24
C SER A 105 -8.72 33.75 16.99
N PRO A 106 -9.91 33.24 16.62
CA PRO A 106 -11.10 33.47 17.43
C PRO A 106 -10.89 32.68 18.72
N THR A 107 -10.68 33.40 19.79
CA THR A 107 -10.24 32.91 21.10
C THR A 107 -11.25 31.99 21.80
N ASN A 108 -12.37 31.61 21.16
CA ASN A 108 -13.47 30.93 21.82
C ASN A 108 -14.11 29.76 21.07
N ILE A 109 -13.48 29.21 20.03
CA ILE A 109 -14.08 28.07 19.35
C ILE A 109 -13.52 26.79 19.97
N PRO A 110 -14.37 25.95 20.58
CA PRO A 110 -13.91 24.70 21.16
C PRO A 110 -13.47 23.75 20.03
N PHE A 111 -12.21 23.46 19.97
CA PHE A 111 -11.67 22.38 19.16
C PHE A 111 -10.88 21.41 20.02
N ILE A 112 -10.81 20.17 19.58
CA ILE A 112 -9.97 19.14 20.19
C ILE A 112 -8.91 18.75 19.16
N THR A 113 -7.68 18.61 19.64
CA THR A 113 -6.52 18.29 18.80
C THR A 113 -6.04 16.86 19.08
N PHE A 114 -5.73 16.15 18.02
CA PHE A 114 -5.13 14.82 18.08
C PHE A 114 -3.92 14.75 17.17
N GLU A 115 -2.88 14.07 17.61
CA GLU A 115 -1.71 13.80 16.77
C GLU A 115 -1.75 12.39 16.20
N GLY A 116 -1.35 12.29 14.93
CA GLY A 116 -1.14 11.03 14.22
C GLY A 116 0.28 10.93 13.71
N TRP A 117 0.86 9.75 13.85
CA TRP A 117 2.20 9.43 13.39
C TRP A 117 2.09 8.39 12.28
N GLY A 118 2.84 8.56 11.21
CA GLY A 118 2.83 7.65 10.09
C GLY A 118 4.19 7.48 9.47
N SER A 119 4.47 6.25 9.04
CA SER A 119 5.67 5.93 8.29
C SER A 119 5.28 5.37 6.93
N GLY A 120 6.04 5.70 5.92
CA GLY A 120 5.86 5.24 4.56
C GLY A 120 7.17 4.75 3.97
N VAL A 121 7.11 3.64 3.28
CA VAL A 121 8.27 3.03 2.62
C VAL A 121 7.94 2.80 1.15
N ASP A 122 8.85 3.21 0.27
CA ASP A 122 8.68 3.04 -1.18
C ASP A 122 10.04 2.98 -1.88
N TYR A 123 10.08 2.35 -3.05
CA TYR A 123 11.26 2.33 -3.91
C TYR A 123 11.36 3.57 -4.84
N GLY A 124 10.43 4.50 -4.72
CA GLY A 124 10.34 5.72 -5.52
C GLY A 124 9.81 6.90 -4.70
N ASP A 125 9.11 7.81 -5.35
CA ASP A 125 8.65 9.09 -4.82
C ASP A 125 7.43 9.03 -3.87
N LYS A 126 6.84 7.83 -3.65
CA LYS A 126 5.57 7.69 -2.93
C LYS A 126 5.72 7.52 -1.42
N ALA A 127 6.94 7.44 -0.88
CA ALA A 127 7.17 7.21 0.55
C ALA A 127 6.48 8.27 1.42
N THR A 128 6.67 9.56 1.09
CA THR A 128 6.05 10.68 1.83
C THR A 128 4.52 10.63 1.78
N GLY A 129 3.93 10.37 0.60
CA GLY A 129 2.47 10.23 0.49
C GLY A 129 1.92 9.08 1.34
N LYS A 130 2.62 7.95 1.39
CA LYS A 130 2.26 6.82 2.27
C LYS A 130 2.36 7.19 3.74
N ALA A 131 3.39 7.93 4.15
CA ALA A 131 3.57 8.39 5.53
C ALA A 131 2.44 9.33 5.95
N ILE A 132 2.08 10.31 5.11
CA ILE A 132 0.97 11.24 5.37
C ILE A 132 -0.35 10.48 5.50
N THR A 133 -0.69 9.62 4.56
CA THR A 133 -1.91 8.80 4.59
C THR A 133 -1.98 7.95 5.86
N ALA A 134 -0.88 7.34 6.28
CA ALA A 134 -0.81 6.58 7.52
C ALA A 134 -1.03 7.49 8.75
N ALA A 135 -0.35 8.62 8.82
CA ALA A 135 -0.47 9.56 9.93
C ALA A 135 -1.91 10.10 10.09
N VAL A 136 -2.54 10.52 8.98
CA VAL A 136 -3.94 10.98 8.95
C VAL A 136 -4.89 9.88 9.43
N LYS A 137 -4.73 8.68 8.90
CA LYS A 137 -5.56 7.53 9.30
C LYS A 137 -5.45 7.27 10.81
N TYR A 138 -4.26 7.23 11.37
CA TYR A 138 -4.07 7.02 12.80
C TYR A 138 -4.58 8.19 13.66
N ALA A 139 -4.46 9.44 13.19
CA ALA A 139 -5.06 10.59 13.86
C ALA A 139 -6.60 10.45 13.95
N LEU A 140 -7.25 10.05 12.84
CA LEU A 140 -8.70 9.83 12.80
C LEU A 140 -9.11 8.66 13.73
N PHE A 141 -8.39 7.52 13.68
CA PHE A 141 -8.67 6.38 14.54
C PHE A 141 -8.60 6.74 16.02
N LYS A 142 -7.52 7.39 16.43
CA LYS A 142 -7.32 7.77 17.84
C LYS A 142 -8.25 8.91 18.26
N GLY A 143 -8.44 9.91 17.40
CA GLY A 143 -9.26 11.08 17.68
C GLY A 143 -10.73 10.74 17.88
N PHE A 144 -11.27 9.86 17.07
CA PHE A 144 -12.65 9.39 17.16
C PHE A 144 -12.80 8.06 17.90
N ARG A 145 -11.72 7.53 18.52
CA ARG A 145 -11.70 6.26 19.27
C ARG A 145 -12.30 5.10 18.48
N LEU A 146 -11.96 5.04 17.19
CA LEU A 146 -12.49 4.03 16.30
C LEU A 146 -11.87 2.66 16.64
N GLN A 147 -12.70 1.62 16.60
CA GLN A 147 -12.28 0.24 16.88
C GLN A 147 -12.56 -0.62 15.66
N TYR A 148 -11.67 -1.55 15.38
CA TYR A 148 -11.89 -2.61 14.41
C TYR A 148 -11.61 -3.97 15.06
N SER A 149 -12.29 -5.00 14.56
CA SER A 149 -12.33 -6.33 15.20
C SER A 149 -11.01 -7.09 15.12
N ASP A 150 -10.18 -6.77 14.14
CA ASP A 150 -8.90 -7.43 13.92
C ASP A 150 -7.79 -6.38 14.09
N ASP A 151 -7.26 -6.26 15.31
CA ASP A 151 -6.13 -5.38 15.58
C ASP A 151 -4.86 -5.99 14.95
N PRO A 152 -4.30 -5.37 13.89
CA PRO A 152 -3.07 -5.89 13.28
C PRO A 152 -1.86 -5.80 14.20
N ASP A 153 -1.93 -4.95 15.25
CA ASP A 153 -0.89 -4.84 16.27
C ASP A 153 -1.01 -5.91 17.36
N ALA A 154 -2.12 -6.68 17.37
CA ALA A 154 -2.29 -7.82 18.28
C ALA A 154 -1.50 -9.07 17.84
N GLU A 155 -1.06 -9.15 16.59
CA GLU A 155 -0.11 -10.17 16.15
C GLU A 155 1.31 -9.70 16.50
N GLU A 156 2.03 -10.50 17.31
CA GLU A 156 3.45 -10.26 17.56
C GLU A 156 4.19 -10.09 16.23
N SER A 157 4.81 -8.93 16.04
CA SER A 157 5.73 -8.70 14.94
C SER A 157 6.83 -9.73 15.06
N LYS A 158 6.78 -10.79 14.25
CA LYS A 158 7.91 -11.71 14.18
C LYS A 158 9.14 -10.88 13.83
N PRO A 159 10.26 -11.06 14.55
CA PRO A 159 11.50 -10.42 14.16
C PRO A 159 11.70 -10.61 12.67
N ILE A 160 12.06 -9.57 11.94
CA ILE A 160 12.55 -9.74 10.58
C ILE A 160 13.76 -10.65 10.75
N GLU A 161 13.57 -11.92 10.46
CA GLU A 161 14.69 -12.85 10.33
C GLU A 161 15.57 -12.18 9.28
N THR A 162 16.70 -11.63 9.74
CA THR A 162 17.76 -11.20 8.85
C THR A 162 17.92 -12.36 7.89
N VAL A 163 17.82 -12.07 6.58
CA VAL A 163 17.86 -13.07 5.52
C VAL A 163 19.24 -13.72 5.54
N GLN A 164 19.46 -14.56 6.54
CA GLN A 164 20.51 -15.56 6.61
C GLN A 164 19.78 -16.86 6.32
N ASP A 165 20.04 -17.38 5.11
CA ASP A 165 19.72 -18.73 4.71
C ASP A 165 18.23 -19.13 4.66
N VAL A 166 17.41 -18.37 3.94
CA VAL A 166 16.30 -19.01 3.25
C VAL A 166 16.90 -19.66 2.00
N ALA A 167 17.29 -20.93 2.16
CA ALA A 167 17.36 -21.80 0.99
C ALA A 167 16.07 -21.57 0.19
N PRO A 168 16.11 -21.52 -1.15
CA PRO A 168 14.97 -21.13 -1.94
C PRO A 168 13.84 -22.14 -1.69
N GLU A 169 13.02 -21.87 -0.67
CA GLU A 169 11.69 -22.46 -0.60
C GLU A 169 11.05 -22.07 -1.92
N LYS A 170 10.66 -23.09 -2.67
CA LYS A 170 10.01 -23.01 -3.97
C LYS A 170 9.11 -21.80 -3.97
N ALA A 171 9.59 -20.70 -4.58
CA ALA A 171 8.76 -19.56 -4.89
C ALA A 171 7.55 -20.14 -5.59
N THR A 172 6.39 -20.05 -4.96
CA THR A 172 5.10 -20.34 -5.60
C THR A 172 5.05 -19.31 -6.72
N GLU A 173 5.48 -19.73 -7.90
CA GLU A 173 5.63 -18.86 -9.06
C GLU A 173 4.25 -18.29 -9.33
N LEU A 174 4.13 -16.97 -9.24
CA LEU A 174 2.90 -16.26 -9.58
C LEU A 174 2.45 -16.73 -10.96
N PRO A 175 1.18 -17.09 -11.14
CA PRO A 175 0.70 -17.52 -12.43
C PRO A 175 0.91 -16.41 -13.47
N VAL A 176 1.30 -16.78 -14.66
CA VAL A 176 1.48 -15.84 -15.78
C VAL A 176 0.17 -15.13 -16.06
N SER A 177 0.19 -13.82 -16.20
CA SER A 177 -1.01 -13.06 -16.53
C SER A 177 -1.47 -13.35 -17.97
N GLU A 178 -2.79 -13.33 -18.21
CA GLU A 178 -3.38 -13.51 -19.53
C GLU A 178 -2.78 -12.54 -20.57
N LYS A 179 -2.46 -11.31 -20.16
CA LYS A 179 -1.79 -10.32 -21.03
C LYS A 179 -0.41 -10.78 -21.50
N MET A 180 0.36 -11.43 -20.62
CA MET A 180 1.68 -11.97 -21.02
C MET A 180 1.54 -13.16 -21.95
N LEU A 181 0.60 -14.06 -21.71
CA LEU A 181 0.33 -15.19 -22.58
C LEU A 181 -0.13 -14.73 -23.98
N SER A 182 -1.03 -13.75 -24.04
CA SER A 182 -1.46 -13.12 -25.30
C SER A 182 -0.29 -12.47 -26.05
N TYR A 183 0.62 -11.82 -25.31
CA TYR A 183 1.81 -11.20 -25.91
C TYR A 183 2.80 -12.24 -26.46
N ILE A 184 3.07 -13.33 -25.71
CA ILE A 184 3.89 -14.46 -26.19
C ILE A 184 3.30 -15.06 -27.47
N LYS A 185 1.98 -15.29 -27.48
CA LYS A 185 1.29 -15.81 -28.66
C LYS A 185 1.44 -14.88 -29.86
N GLY A 186 1.34 -13.58 -29.66
CA GLY A 186 1.58 -12.58 -30.71
C GLY A 186 3.01 -12.66 -31.27
N LEU A 187 4.02 -12.74 -30.41
CA LEU A 187 5.41 -12.89 -30.81
C LEU A 187 5.67 -14.20 -31.60
N CYS A 188 5.07 -15.30 -31.17
CA CYS A 188 5.17 -16.58 -31.89
C CYS A 188 4.54 -16.48 -33.30
N ALA A 189 3.40 -15.84 -33.42
CA ALA A 189 2.74 -15.62 -34.70
C ALA A 189 3.60 -14.75 -35.65
N ASP A 190 4.15 -13.64 -35.13
CA ASP A 190 5.02 -12.75 -35.91
C ASP A 190 6.30 -13.43 -36.38
N LEU A 191 6.84 -14.35 -35.63
CA LEU A 191 8.07 -15.10 -35.90
C LEU A 191 7.80 -16.46 -36.60
N GLN A 192 6.54 -16.78 -36.90
CA GLN A 192 6.09 -18.05 -37.51
C GLN A 192 6.57 -19.29 -36.71
N ILE A 193 6.66 -19.16 -35.34
CA ILE A 193 7.03 -20.24 -34.45
C ILE A 193 5.79 -21.08 -34.14
N SER A 194 5.86 -22.39 -34.41
CA SER A 194 4.76 -23.30 -34.09
C SER A 194 4.63 -23.54 -32.60
N ASP A 195 3.44 -23.91 -32.10
CA ASP A 195 3.19 -24.28 -30.72
C ASP A 195 4.10 -25.44 -30.27
N GLU A 196 4.43 -26.36 -31.14
CA GLU A 196 5.32 -27.49 -30.90
C GLU A 196 6.77 -27.04 -30.68
N ASP A 197 7.26 -26.13 -31.53
CA ASP A 197 8.61 -25.60 -31.45
C ASP A 197 8.78 -24.75 -30.19
N PHE A 198 7.75 -23.97 -29.86
CA PHE A 198 7.73 -23.21 -28.61
C PHE A 198 7.76 -24.15 -27.40
N LYS A 199 6.92 -25.21 -27.39
CA LYS A 199 6.90 -26.20 -26.32
C LYS A 199 8.23 -26.94 -26.17
N LYS A 200 8.89 -27.24 -27.29
CA LYS A 200 10.23 -27.88 -27.29
C LYS A 200 11.28 -26.97 -26.65
N SER A 201 11.19 -25.66 -26.87
CA SER A 201 12.16 -24.69 -26.34
C SER A 201 11.94 -24.32 -24.88
N TYR A 202 10.67 -24.22 -24.45
CA TYR A 202 10.29 -23.67 -23.14
C TYR A 202 9.57 -24.64 -22.22
N GLY A 203 9.22 -25.84 -22.71
CA GLY A 203 8.53 -26.88 -21.94
C GLY A 203 7.02 -26.66 -21.75
N PHE A 204 6.45 -25.57 -22.25
CA PHE A 204 5.04 -25.17 -22.12
C PHE A 204 4.51 -24.71 -23.47
N LEU A 205 3.20 -24.76 -23.66
CA LEU A 205 2.54 -24.12 -24.79
C LEU A 205 2.50 -22.59 -24.61
N PRO A 206 2.48 -21.77 -25.68
CA PRO A 206 2.54 -20.30 -25.57
C PRO A 206 1.34 -19.68 -24.85
N TYR A 207 0.30 -20.44 -24.59
CA TYR A 207 -0.94 -20.03 -23.90
C TYR A 207 -1.19 -20.83 -22.61
N ASP A 208 -0.21 -21.59 -22.13
CA ASP A 208 -0.36 -22.43 -20.93
C ASP A 208 -0.33 -21.56 -19.67
N VAL A 209 -1.47 -21.47 -18.98
CA VAL A 209 -1.62 -20.73 -17.72
C VAL A 209 -0.75 -21.28 -16.58
N LYS A 210 -0.26 -22.52 -16.71
CA LYS A 210 0.66 -23.14 -15.74
C LYS A 210 2.13 -22.82 -16.02
N MET A 211 2.42 -22.04 -17.09
CA MET A 211 3.78 -21.64 -17.38
C MET A 211 4.33 -20.79 -16.23
N PRO A 212 5.51 -21.08 -15.69
CA PRO A 212 6.15 -20.28 -14.68
C PRO A 212 6.45 -18.85 -15.16
N MET A 213 6.26 -17.83 -14.32
CA MET A 213 6.53 -16.43 -14.66
C MET A 213 7.97 -16.23 -15.17
N LYS A 214 8.92 -16.92 -14.59
CA LYS A 214 10.35 -16.90 -15.02
C LYS A 214 10.50 -17.40 -16.45
N THR A 215 9.83 -18.50 -16.82
CA THR A 215 9.84 -19.06 -18.17
C THR A 215 9.18 -18.11 -19.16
N ALA A 216 8.05 -17.49 -18.79
CA ALA A 216 7.36 -16.52 -19.64
C ALA A 216 8.21 -15.27 -19.93
N ARG A 217 8.91 -14.74 -18.92
CA ARG A 217 9.84 -13.60 -19.10
C ARG A 217 10.99 -13.95 -20.04
N ARG A 218 11.64 -15.08 -19.81
CA ARG A 218 12.72 -15.57 -20.67
C ARG A 218 12.24 -15.74 -22.10
N ALA A 219 11.08 -16.35 -22.31
CA ALA A 219 10.52 -16.52 -23.65
C ALA A 219 10.26 -15.18 -24.34
N ILE A 220 9.71 -14.19 -23.64
CA ILE A 220 9.48 -12.85 -24.19
C ILE A 220 10.80 -12.17 -24.60
N GLU A 221 11.84 -12.26 -23.78
CA GLU A 221 13.14 -11.65 -24.06
C GLU A 221 13.79 -12.30 -25.29
N GLU A 222 13.89 -13.62 -25.32
CA GLU A 222 14.48 -14.35 -26.44
C GLU A 222 13.73 -14.17 -27.77
N LEU A 223 12.38 -14.13 -27.72
CA LEU A 223 11.55 -13.90 -28.91
C LEU A 223 11.67 -12.45 -29.42
N LYS A 224 11.82 -11.48 -28.52
CA LYS A 224 12.08 -10.08 -28.91
C LYS A 224 13.44 -9.92 -29.58
N GLU A 225 14.47 -10.60 -29.08
CA GLU A 225 15.79 -10.57 -29.71
C GLU A 225 15.76 -11.18 -31.10
N LYS A 226 15.09 -12.33 -31.26
CA LYS A 226 14.90 -12.95 -32.60
C LYS A 226 14.16 -12.02 -33.58
N LYS A 227 13.17 -11.25 -33.09
CA LYS A 227 12.44 -10.29 -33.92
C LYS A 227 13.28 -9.07 -34.36
N LYS A 228 14.37 -8.76 -33.64
CA LYS A 228 15.27 -7.64 -33.96
C LYS A 228 16.33 -8.00 -34.99
N LEU A 229 16.60 -9.27 -35.19
CA LEU A 229 17.58 -9.72 -36.20
C LEU A 229 16.92 -9.62 -37.60
N PRO A 230 17.52 -8.88 -38.54
CA PRO A 230 17.04 -8.88 -39.94
C PRO A 230 17.25 -10.26 -40.51
N PHE A 231 16.23 -10.76 -41.24
CA PHE A 231 16.32 -11.98 -42.04
C PHE A 231 17.30 -11.79 -43.20
#